data_49944c5acd139185bd5e13e0cddb8726
#
_entry.id   49944c5acd139185bd5e13e0cddb8726
#
_cell.length_a   1.000
_cell.length_b   1.000
_cell.length_c   1.000
_cell.angle_alpha   90.00
_cell.angle_beta   90.00
_cell.angle_gamma   90.00
#
_symmetry.space_group_name_H-M   'P 1'
#
loop_
_entity.id
_entity.type
_entity.pdbx_description
1 polymer ?
#
loop_
_entity_poly.entity_id
_entity_poly.type
_entity_poly.pdbx_seq_one_letter_code
_entity_poly.pdbx_strand_id
1 'polypeptide(L)'
;MSDEKLSEIWYTRCPVPTPVGLAAQLGYLEETFAAEGIALRSIIDSPDPAIRQSHFNHTLNWSFRHGGNVPPIRARSEGRKTRLVGITWTDEFQAVITLPQTGIRSVSDLKGRRFGIARRPEGIVDFHRATALKGLVSALSLEGLSHRDVEIVDVAVRDSVLDKFGDASLFGLRRRPPHGEEIAALIRGEIDAIFVKGTPGIAVANLIGAVLVADFGFHSDPNIRVNSGSPRLLTVDELLAEKRPDLVARLIEAIFRASEWAKAH
;
A
#
# COMPACT_ATOMS: atom_id res chain seq x y z
N MET A 1 -12.98 -26.55 -26.40
CA MET A 1 -13.07 -25.23 -25.75
C MET A 1 -12.51 -24.23 -26.74
N SER A 2 -13.36 -23.34 -27.27
CA SER A 2 -12.96 -22.34 -28.26
C SER A 2 -11.78 -21.54 -27.74
N ASP A 3 -10.71 -21.43 -28.54
CA ASP A 3 -9.63 -20.46 -28.36
C ASP A 3 -10.24 -19.06 -28.55
N GLU A 4 -10.94 -18.58 -27.54
CA GLU A 4 -11.43 -17.21 -27.55
C GLU A 4 -10.18 -16.31 -27.44
N LYS A 5 -9.92 -15.58 -28.54
CA LYS A 5 -8.76 -14.72 -28.65
C LYS A 5 -8.83 -13.67 -27.54
N LEU A 6 -7.84 -13.62 -26.66
CA LEU A 6 -7.74 -12.62 -25.62
C LEU A 6 -7.80 -11.21 -26.23
N SER A 7 -8.84 -10.45 -25.93
CA SER A 7 -9.08 -9.13 -26.51
C SER A 7 -8.77 -7.98 -25.56
N GLU A 8 -8.73 -8.26 -24.25
CA GLU A 8 -8.42 -7.25 -23.22
C GLU A 8 -7.66 -7.85 -22.05
N ILE A 9 -6.84 -7.02 -21.42
CA ILE A 9 -6.11 -7.29 -20.19
C ILE A 9 -6.31 -6.14 -19.21
N TRP A 10 -6.43 -6.48 -17.93
CA TRP A 10 -6.70 -5.51 -16.90
C TRP A 10 -5.49 -5.25 -16.02
N TYR A 11 -5.27 -3.99 -15.64
CA TYR A 11 -4.19 -3.65 -14.72
C TYR A 11 -4.64 -2.75 -13.59
N THR A 12 -3.90 -2.81 -12.50
CA THR A 12 -4.03 -1.85 -11.42
C THR A 12 -2.69 -1.64 -10.72
N ARG A 13 -2.53 -0.46 -10.15
CA ARG A 13 -1.36 -0.08 -9.38
C ARG A 13 -1.73 0.79 -8.19
N CYS A 14 -0.91 0.77 -7.14
CA CYS A 14 -1.04 1.76 -6.07
C CYS A 14 -0.76 3.18 -6.60
N PRO A 15 -1.43 4.21 -6.07
CA PRO A 15 -1.27 5.61 -6.48
C PRO A 15 0.02 6.22 -5.88
N VAL A 16 1.14 5.58 -6.16
CA VAL A 16 2.49 6.01 -5.73
C VAL A 16 3.45 5.83 -6.90
N PRO A 17 4.56 6.58 -6.96
CA PRO A 17 5.57 6.38 -7.98
C PRO A 17 6.05 4.93 -8.00
N THR A 18 5.88 4.26 -9.14
CA THR A 18 6.30 2.88 -9.37
C THR A 18 6.72 2.69 -10.82
N PRO A 19 7.60 1.73 -11.12
CA PRO A 19 7.96 1.43 -12.51
C PRO A 19 6.76 1.09 -13.39
N VAL A 20 5.77 0.35 -12.88
CA VAL A 20 4.51 0.09 -13.61
C VAL A 20 3.72 1.37 -13.85
N GLY A 21 3.68 2.27 -12.84
CA GLY A 21 3.03 3.56 -13.00
C GLY A 21 3.68 4.41 -14.09
N LEU A 22 5.00 4.43 -14.11
CA LEU A 22 5.78 5.13 -15.12
C LEU A 22 5.60 4.50 -16.52
N ALA A 23 5.66 3.16 -16.62
CA ALA A 23 5.42 2.45 -17.87
C ALA A 23 4.03 2.73 -18.46
N ALA A 24 2.99 2.80 -17.61
CA ALA A 24 1.65 3.18 -18.03
C ALA A 24 1.60 4.65 -18.50
N GLN A 25 2.22 5.56 -17.77
CA GLN A 25 2.22 6.99 -18.10
C GLN A 25 3.00 7.34 -19.37
N LEU A 26 4.08 6.61 -19.63
CA LEU A 26 4.88 6.73 -20.86
C LEU A 26 4.25 5.99 -22.04
N GLY A 27 3.11 5.32 -21.87
CA GLY A 27 2.45 4.56 -22.92
C GLY A 27 3.08 3.19 -23.22
N TYR A 28 4.13 2.78 -22.52
CA TYR A 28 4.86 1.54 -22.83
C TYR A 28 4.02 0.29 -22.61
N LEU A 29 3.12 0.28 -21.62
CA LEU A 29 2.21 -0.84 -21.41
C LEU A 29 1.16 -0.92 -22.51
N GLU A 30 0.57 0.21 -22.90
CA GLU A 30 -0.43 0.27 -23.96
C GLU A 30 0.15 -0.15 -25.30
N GLU A 31 1.32 0.38 -25.67
CA GLU A 31 2.09 0.00 -26.85
C GLU A 31 2.34 -1.52 -26.90
N THR A 32 2.76 -2.09 -25.75
CA THR A 32 3.09 -3.52 -25.63
C THR A 32 1.89 -4.42 -25.93
N PHE A 33 0.71 -4.10 -25.39
CA PHE A 33 -0.48 -4.94 -25.58
C PHE A 33 -1.23 -4.63 -26.88
N ALA A 34 -1.22 -3.38 -27.34
CA ALA A 34 -1.83 -2.99 -28.60
C ALA A 34 -1.18 -3.71 -29.81
N ALA A 35 0.11 -3.99 -29.76
CA ALA A 35 0.83 -4.76 -30.78
C ALA A 35 0.27 -6.19 -30.96
N GLU A 36 -0.39 -6.74 -29.94
CA GLU A 36 -1.06 -8.04 -29.97
C GLU A 36 -2.57 -7.92 -30.26
N GLY A 37 -3.07 -6.71 -30.46
CA GLY A 37 -4.51 -6.45 -30.63
C GLY A 37 -5.29 -6.59 -29.30
N ILE A 38 -4.60 -6.41 -28.17
CA ILE A 38 -5.17 -6.55 -26.82
C ILE A 38 -5.36 -5.14 -26.23
N ALA A 39 -6.57 -4.83 -25.77
CA ALA A 39 -6.85 -3.57 -25.11
C ALA A 39 -6.37 -3.62 -23.64
N LEU A 40 -5.63 -2.61 -23.22
CA LEU A 40 -5.26 -2.43 -21.82
C LEU A 40 -6.35 -1.65 -21.07
N ARG A 41 -6.88 -2.23 -19.98
CA ARG A 41 -7.95 -1.63 -19.16
C ARG A 41 -7.47 -1.36 -17.75
N SER A 42 -7.86 -0.23 -17.20
CA SER A 42 -7.58 0.10 -15.79
C SER A 42 -8.70 -0.41 -14.88
N ILE A 43 -8.34 -1.21 -13.88
CA ILE A 43 -9.28 -1.71 -12.85
C ILE A 43 -9.84 -0.53 -12.03
N ILE A 44 -8.99 0.43 -11.68
CA ILE A 44 -9.38 1.56 -10.81
C ILE A 44 -10.37 2.49 -11.52
N ASP A 45 -10.22 2.66 -12.83
CA ASP A 45 -11.05 3.57 -13.62
C ASP A 45 -12.34 2.90 -14.13
N SER A 46 -12.55 1.63 -13.82
CA SER A 46 -13.77 0.92 -14.20
C SER A 46 -15.00 1.53 -13.52
N PRO A 47 -16.11 1.75 -14.23
CA PRO A 47 -17.38 2.14 -13.64
C PRO A 47 -17.97 1.06 -12.73
N ASP A 48 -17.60 -0.22 -12.97
CA ASP A 48 -18.09 -1.35 -12.18
C ASP A 48 -17.35 -1.48 -10.84
N PRO A 49 -18.07 -1.35 -9.69
CA PRO A 49 -17.47 -1.53 -8.37
C PRO A 49 -16.86 -2.91 -8.15
N ALA A 50 -17.43 -3.97 -8.74
CA ALA A 50 -16.92 -5.33 -8.60
C ALA A 50 -15.54 -5.48 -9.27
N ILE A 51 -15.36 -4.85 -10.43
CA ILE A 51 -14.04 -4.78 -11.08
C ILE A 51 -13.07 -3.99 -10.21
N ARG A 52 -13.45 -2.79 -9.71
CA ARG A 52 -12.57 -1.99 -8.84
C ARG A 52 -12.13 -2.72 -7.57
N GLN A 53 -13.00 -3.56 -7.00
CA GLN A 53 -12.66 -4.37 -5.84
C GLN A 53 -11.54 -5.37 -6.11
N SER A 54 -11.32 -5.75 -7.38
CA SER A 54 -10.24 -6.66 -7.76
C SER A 54 -8.84 -6.10 -7.45
N HIS A 55 -8.71 -4.78 -7.27
CA HIS A 55 -7.49 -4.19 -6.72
C HIS A 55 -7.09 -4.80 -5.36
N PHE A 56 -8.06 -5.25 -4.57
CA PHE A 56 -7.83 -5.78 -3.22
C PHE A 56 -8.02 -7.30 -3.12
N ASN A 57 -9.02 -7.85 -3.82
CA ASN A 57 -9.41 -9.26 -3.69
C ASN A 57 -8.89 -10.15 -4.82
N HIS A 58 -8.29 -9.58 -5.88
CA HIS A 58 -7.69 -10.31 -7.01
C HIS A 58 -8.65 -11.30 -7.69
N THR A 59 -9.92 -10.92 -7.87
CA THR A 59 -10.94 -11.79 -8.46
C THR A 59 -10.99 -11.75 -9.98
N LEU A 60 -10.40 -10.73 -10.59
CA LEU A 60 -10.47 -10.52 -12.04
C LEU A 60 -9.40 -11.33 -12.76
N ASN A 61 -9.82 -12.18 -13.69
CA ASN A 61 -8.94 -12.90 -14.60
C ASN A 61 -8.27 -11.96 -15.62
N TRP A 62 -7.23 -12.45 -16.27
CA TRP A 62 -6.47 -11.69 -17.27
C TRP A 62 -6.00 -10.33 -16.75
N SER A 63 -5.51 -10.33 -15.52
CA SER A 63 -5.14 -9.10 -14.83
C SER A 63 -3.76 -9.14 -14.21
N PHE A 64 -3.18 -7.96 -14.00
CA PHE A 64 -1.99 -7.79 -13.20
C PHE A 64 -2.09 -6.60 -12.25
N ARG A 65 -1.38 -6.68 -11.15
CA ARG A 65 -1.37 -5.67 -10.11
C ARG A 65 0.04 -5.38 -9.62
N HIS A 66 0.37 -4.10 -9.50
CA HIS A 66 1.58 -3.64 -8.84
C HIS A 66 1.24 -2.76 -7.63
N GLY A 67 1.61 -3.20 -6.45
CA GLY A 67 1.29 -2.44 -5.24
C GLY A 67 1.71 -3.13 -3.95
N GLY A 68 1.25 -2.57 -2.84
CA GLY A 68 1.54 -3.07 -1.50
C GLY A 68 1.24 -4.56 -1.33
N ASN A 69 1.93 -5.20 -0.40
CA ASN A 69 1.98 -6.65 -0.26
C ASN A 69 0.78 -7.25 0.51
N VAL A 70 0.09 -6.47 1.35
CA VAL A 70 -1.01 -6.99 2.19
C VAL A 70 -2.18 -7.54 1.36
N PRO A 71 -2.75 -6.83 0.35
CA PRO A 71 -3.84 -7.36 -0.44
C PRO A 71 -3.53 -8.68 -1.16
N PRO A 72 -2.40 -8.83 -1.90
CA PRO A 72 -2.11 -10.08 -2.58
C PRO A 72 -1.81 -11.25 -1.63
N ILE A 73 -1.17 -11.00 -0.48
CA ILE A 73 -0.96 -12.03 0.53
C ILE A 73 -2.31 -12.54 1.08
N ARG A 74 -3.21 -11.62 1.42
CA ARG A 74 -4.55 -11.98 1.87
C ARG A 74 -5.33 -12.73 0.79
N ALA A 75 -5.39 -12.21 -0.42
CA ALA A 75 -6.08 -12.86 -1.53
C ALA A 75 -5.56 -14.30 -1.73
N ARG A 76 -4.24 -14.50 -1.64
CA ARG A 76 -3.65 -15.83 -1.74
C ARG A 76 -4.05 -16.74 -0.58
N SER A 77 -4.12 -16.22 0.65
CA SER A 77 -4.58 -16.99 1.83
C SER A 77 -6.06 -17.38 1.74
N GLU A 78 -6.85 -16.63 0.99
CA GLU A 78 -8.26 -16.91 0.68
C GLU A 78 -8.44 -17.82 -0.56
N GLY A 79 -7.35 -18.39 -1.09
CA GLY A 79 -7.37 -19.35 -2.19
C GLY A 79 -7.35 -18.74 -3.59
N ARG A 80 -7.13 -17.41 -3.72
CA ARG A 80 -6.99 -16.77 -5.03
C ARG A 80 -5.72 -17.24 -5.72
N LYS A 81 -5.85 -17.57 -6.99
CA LYS A 81 -4.76 -18.09 -7.81
C LYS A 81 -4.03 -16.95 -8.49
N THR A 82 -2.93 -16.52 -7.89
CA THR A 82 -2.06 -15.47 -8.43
C THR A 82 -0.61 -15.91 -8.43
N ARG A 83 0.21 -15.35 -9.31
CA ARG A 83 1.66 -15.56 -9.37
C ARG A 83 2.38 -14.26 -9.07
N LEU A 84 3.40 -14.33 -8.23
CA LEU A 84 4.34 -13.23 -8.01
C LEU A 84 5.41 -13.30 -9.11
N VAL A 85 5.50 -12.24 -9.92
CA VAL A 85 6.42 -12.17 -11.07
C VAL A 85 7.49 -11.10 -10.91
N GLY A 86 7.38 -10.25 -9.89
CA GLY A 86 8.41 -9.24 -9.61
C GLY A 86 8.15 -8.53 -8.28
N ILE A 87 9.20 -7.92 -7.77
CA ILE A 87 9.14 -7.05 -6.59
C ILE A 87 9.88 -5.74 -6.88
N THR A 88 9.39 -4.65 -6.26
CA THR A 88 10.11 -3.39 -6.20
C THR A 88 10.23 -2.93 -4.75
N TRP A 89 11.33 -2.30 -4.43
CA TRP A 89 11.59 -1.78 -3.09
C TRP A 89 11.78 -0.26 -3.15
N THR A 90 11.18 0.43 -2.20
CA THR A 90 11.39 1.87 -2.00
C THR A 90 11.41 2.12 -0.51
N ASP A 91 12.51 2.61 0.01
CA ASP A 91 12.56 3.07 1.38
C ASP A 91 11.75 4.35 1.54
N GLU A 92 11.08 4.48 2.66
CA GLU A 92 10.23 5.62 2.97
C GLU A 92 10.29 5.91 4.47
N PHE A 93 10.03 7.15 4.85
CA PHE A 93 9.87 7.53 6.24
C PHE A 93 8.87 6.62 6.95
N GLN A 94 9.25 6.09 8.11
CA GLN A 94 8.41 5.27 8.98
C GLN A 94 8.76 5.59 10.43
N ALA A 95 7.81 6.11 11.18
CA ALA A 95 8.06 6.53 12.54
C ALA A 95 6.91 6.22 13.50
N VAL A 96 7.25 6.05 14.76
CA VAL A 96 6.33 6.22 15.88
C VAL A 96 6.43 7.66 16.34
N ILE A 97 5.28 8.32 16.45
CA ILE A 97 5.19 9.71 16.90
C ILE A 97 4.25 9.84 18.09
N THR A 98 4.51 10.87 18.88
CA THR A 98 3.71 11.25 20.05
C THR A 98 3.63 12.78 20.17
N LEU A 99 2.83 13.30 21.11
CA LEU A 99 2.82 14.71 21.45
C LEU A 99 3.79 15.00 22.61
N PRO A 100 4.39 16.20 22.67
CA PRO A 100 5.36 16.56 23.70
C PRO A 100 4.88 16.36 25.14
N GLN A 101 3.59 16.60 25.39
CA GLN A 101 2.97 16.50 26.73
C GLN A 101 2.83 15.07 27.26
N THR A 102 2.97 14.04 26.42
CA THR A 102 2.92 12.64 26.86
C THR A 102 4.14 12.23 27.69
N GLY A 103 5.24 12.97 27.55
CA GLY A 103 6.52 12.66 28.18
C GLY A 103 7.29 11.51 27.51
N ILE A 104 6.75 10.86 26.49
CA ILE A 104 7.41 9.78 25.73
C ILE A 104 8.53 10.36 24.88
N ARG A 105 9.77 9.80 24.98
CA ARG A 105 10.95 10.26 24.24
C ARG A 105 11.69 9.14 23.55
N SER A 106 11.48 7.90 23.97
CA SER A 106 12.13 6.69 23.45
C SER A 106 11.12 5.56 23.27
N VAL A 107 11.54 4.50 22.59
CA VAL A 107 10.73 3.29 22.42
C VAL A 107 10.45 2.63 23.78
N SER A 108 11.42 2.66 24.70
CA SER A 108 11.25 2.10 26.05
C SER A 108 10.12 2.79 26.84
N ASP A 109 9.88 4.08 26.61
CA ASP A 109 8.79 4.83 27.24
C ASP A 109 7.38 4.43 26.76
N LEU A 110 7.30 3.64 25.68
CA LEU A 110 6.01 3.11 25.18
C LEU A 110 5.44 2.01 26.08
N LYS A 111 6.23 1.44 26.98
CA LYS A 111 5.77 0.37 27.87
C LYS A 111 4.59 0.83 28.72
N GLY A 112 3.48 0.07 28.62
CA GLY A 112 2.22 0.39 29.31
C GLY A 112 1.45 1.57 28.71
N ARG A 113 1.89 2.14 27.57
CA ARG A 113 1.21 3.26 26.90
C ARG A 113 0.16 2.79 25.91
N ARG A 114 -0.83 3.65 25.65
CA ARG A 114 -1.91 3.42 24.69
C ARG A 114 -1.41 3.76 23.28
N PHE A 115 -1.33 2.75 22.44
CA PHE A 115 -0.92 2.91 21.06
C PHE A 115 -2.14 2.85 20.13
N GLY A 116 -2.45 3.97 19.48
CA GLY A 116 -3.59 4.09 18.59
C GLY A 116 -3.36 3.43 17.23
N ILE A 117 -4.30 2.60 16.81
CA ILE A 117 -4.30 1.97 15.49
C ILE A 117 -5.64 2.15 14.82
N ALA A 118 -5.63 2.76 13.63
CA ALA A 118 -6.83 2.90 12.81
C ALA A 118 -7.49 1.55 12.54
N ARG A 119 -8.82 1.50 12.63
CA ARG A 119 -9.65 0.33 12.31
C ARG A 119 -10.74 0.70 11.32
N ARG A 120 -10.76 0.00 10.18
CA ARG A 120 -11.74 0.15 9.08
C ARG A 120 -12.54 -1.14 8.93
N PRO A 121 -13.63 -1.34 9.67
CA PRO A 121 -14.36 -2.61 9.69
C PRO A 121 -15.05 -2.92 8.35
N GLU A 122 -15.37 -1.91 7.55
CA GLU A 122 -16.11 -2.03 6.29
C GLU A 122 -15.21 -2.30 5.08
N GLY A 123 -13.88 -2.28 5.26
CA GLY A 123 -12.93 -2.52 4.17
C GLY A 123 -12.76 -4.00 3.83
N ILE A 124 -12.61 -4.34 2.55
CA ILE A 124 -12.26 -5.71 2.10
C ILE A 124 -10.98 -6.18 2.79
N VAL A 125 -10.01 -5.29 2.93
CA VAL A 125 -8.76 -5.51 3.66
C VAL A 125 -8.32 -4.23 4.35
N ASP A 126 -8.15 -4.26 5.66
CA ASP A 126 -7.60 -3.12 6.41
C ASP A 126 -6.07 -3.14 6.37
N PHE A 127 -5.51 -2.79 5.20
CA PHE A 127 -4.06 -2.74 5.02
C PHE A 127 -3.41 -1.59 5.82
N HIS A 128 -4.15 -0.54 6.17
CA HIS A 128 -3.65 0.52 7.04
C HIS A 128 -3.40 -0.01 8.45
N ARG A 129 -4.33 -0.81 8.98
CA ARG A 129 -4.16 -1.49 10.26
C ARG A 129 -2.96 -2.44 10.24
N ALA A 130 -2.86 -3.28 9.20
CA ALA A 130 -1.73 -4.19 9.04
C ALA A 130 -0.39 -3.44 8.98
N THR A 131 -0.37 -2.28 8.31
CA THR A 131 0.81 -1.41 8.23
C THR A 131 1.19 -0.84 9.60
N ALA A 132 0.23 -0.29 10.34
CA ALA A 132 0.46 0.30 11.65
C ALA A 132 0.91 -0.76 12.68
N LEU A 133 0.30 -1.95 12.66
CA LEU A 133 0.72 -3.09 13.49
C LEU A 133 2.16 -3.51 13.19
N LYS A 134 2.53 -3.64 11.91
CA LYS A 134 3.92 -3.97 11.53
C LYS A 134 4.87 -2.87 11.98
N GLY A 135 4.50 -1.60 11.80
CA GLY A 135 5.30 -0.46 12.24
C GLY A 135 5.52 -0.46 13.76
N LEU A 136 4.46 -0.69 14.53
CA LEU A 136 4.56 -0.84 15.98
C LEU A 136 5.51 -1.98 16.38
N VAL A 137 5.33 -3.17 15.81
CA VAL A 137 6.19 -4.33 16.12
C VAL A 137 7.63 -4.05 15.76
N SER A 138 7.90 -3.41 14.61
CA SER A 138 9.26 -3.02 14.22
C SER A 138 9.87 -2.03 15.21
N ALA A 139 9.13 -0.98 15.59
CA ALA A 139 9.62 0.00 16.56
C ALA A 139 9.93 -0.64 17.92
N LEU A 140 9.01 -1.43 18.46
CA LEU A 140 9.18 -2.08 19.75
C LEU A 140 10.38 -3.03 19.77
N SER A 141 10.63 -3.73 18.65
CA SER A 141 11.76 -4.66 18.55
C SER A 141 13.13 -3.98 18.64
N LEU A 142 13.23 -2.68 18.37
CA LEU A 142 14.46 -1.91 18.51
C LEU A 142 15.00 -1.89 19.95
N GLU A 143 14.09 -2.00 20.93
CA GLU A 143 14.40 -1.99 22.36
C GLU A 143 13.99 -3.29 23.06
N GLY A 144 13.82 -4.39 22.29
CA GLY A 144 13.47 -5.70 22.83
C GLY A 144 12.07 -5.80 23.42
N LEU A 145 11.20 -4.85 23.12
CA LEU A 145 9.79 -4.87 23.53
C LEU A 145 8.94 -5.63 22.50
N SER A 146 7.73 -6.00 22.92
CA SER A 146 6.73 -6.69 22.12
C SER A 146 5.39 -5.94 22.14
N HIS A 147 4.48 -6.33 21.27
CA HIS A 147 3.11 -5.79 21.28
C HIS A 147 2.33 -6.03 22.60
N ARG A 148 2.81 -6.92 23.47
CA ARG A 148 2.22 -7.19 24.80
C ARG A 148 2.65 -6.17 25.85
N ASP A 149 3.66 -5.37 25.55
CA ASP A 149 4.18 -4.34 26.44
C ASP A 149 3.44 -3.00 26.28
N VAL A 150 2.52 -2.90 25.32
CA VAL A 150 1.71 -1.70 25.06
C VAL A 150 0.22 -2.05 25.03
N GLU A 151 -0.64 -1.07 25.32
CA GLU A 151 -2.08 -1.18 25.14
C GLU A 151 -2.46 -0.74 23.71
N ILE A 152 -2.95 -1.68 22.87
CA ILE A 152 -3.41 -1.35 21.52
C ILE A 152 -4.84 -0.85 21.59
N VAL A 153 -5.05 0.41 21.16
CA VAL A 153 -6.36 1.07 21.14
C VAL A 153 -6.85 1.18 19.70
N ASP A 154 -8.03 0.63 19.42
CA ASP A 154 -8.67 0.74 18.12
C ASP A 154 -9.27 2.14 17.93
N VAL A 155 -8.80 2.88 16.94
CA VAL A 155 -9.34 4.17 16.52
C VAL A 155 -10.25 3.96 15.32
N ALA A 156 -11.55 4.12 15.51
CA ALA A 156 -12.53 3.88 14.46
C ALA A 156 -12.43 4.90 13.32
N VAL A 157 -12.28 4.43 12.09
CA VAL A 157 -12.24 5.25 10.87
C VAL A 157 -13.36 4.78 9.95
N ARG A 158 -14.25 5.69 9.56
CA ARG A 158 -15.49 5.41 8.81
C ARG A 158 -15.37 5.64 7.31
N ASP A 159 -14.19 5.94 6.78
CA ASP A 159 -14.01 6.17 5.35
C ASP A 159 -13.65 4.87 4.63
N SER A 160 -14.40 4.56 3.57
CA SER A 160 -14.05 3.48 2.64
C SER A 160 -12.83 3.90 1.80
N VAL A 161 -11.86 2.99 1.66
CA VAL A 161 -10.72 3.19 0.75
C VAL A 161 -11.19 3.21 -0.71
N LEU A 162 -12.28 2.51 -1.02
CA LEU A 162 -12.86 2.44 -2.37
C LEU A 162 -13.49 3.77 -2.80
N ASP A 163 -14.03 4.55 -1.86
CA ASP A 163 -14.60 5.87 -2.14
C ASP A 163 -13.55 6.86 -2.65
N LYS A 164 -12.27 6.59 -2.37
CA LYS A 164 -11.14 7.41 -2.84
C LYS A 164 -10.79 7.19 -4.31
N PHE A 165 -11.20 6.07 -4.90
CA PHE A 165 -10.91 5.74 -6.28
C PHE A 165 -11.99 6.17 -7.27
N GLY A 166 -13.18 6.56 -6.79
CA GLY A 166 -14.32 6.98 -7.63
C GLY A 166 -14.39 8.48 -7.95
N ASP A 167 -13.68 9.30 -7.20
CA ASP A 167 -13.68 10.76 -7.36
C ASP A 167 -12.32 11.25 -7.88
N ALA A 168 -12.08 11.04 -9.17
CA ALA A 168 -10.95 11.62 -9.90
C ALA A 168 -11.10 13.15 -10.12
N SER A 169 -12.02 13.81 -9.42
CA SER A 169 -12.19 15.24 -9.47
C SER A 169 -10.98 15.92 -8.86
N LEU A 170 -10.28 16.72 -9.67
CA LEU A 170 -9.23 17.65 -9.24
C LEU A 170 -9.69 18.56 -8.09
N PHE A 171 -10.99 18.69 -7.89
CA PHE A 171 -11.67 19.47 -6.87
C PHE A 171 -12.23 18.66 -5.71
N GLY A 172 -11.88 17.37 -5.59
CA GLY A 172 -12.25 16.52 -4.46
C GLY A 172 -11.67 17.02 -3.13
N LEU A 173 -12.14 18.16 -2.68
CA LEU A 173 -11.79 18.84 -1.42
C LEU A 173 -12.22 18.06 -0.15
N ARG A 174 -12.74 16.83 -0.29
CA ARG A 174 -13.20 16.02 0.84
C ARG A 174 -12.28 14.87 1.21
N ARG A 175 -10.99 14.94 0.86
CA ARG A 175 -10.02 14.00 1.43
C ARG A 175 -9.79 14.37 2.89
N ARG A 176 -10.28 13.53 3.80
CA ARG A 176 -9.84 13.61 5.19
C ARG A 176 -8.32 13.56 5.23
N PRO A 177 -7.68 14.38 6.09
CA PRO A 177 -6.23 14.33 6.20
C PRO A 177 -5.79 12.92 6.57
N PRO A 178 -4.66 12.45 6.06
CA PRO A 178 -4.06 11.19 6.49
C PRO A 178 -3.94 11.17 8.01
N HIS A 179 -4.26 10.03 8.64
CA HIS A 179 -4.23 9.87 10.10
C HIS A 179 -5.17 10.80 10.89
N GLY A 180 -6.20 11.39 10.26
CA GLY A 180 -7.04 12.41 10.90
C GLY A 180 -7.69 11.94 12.20
N GLU A 181 -8.23 10.74 12.25
CA GLU A 181 -8.89 10.20 13.45
C GLU A 181 -7.87 9.84 14.53
N GLU A 182 -6.72 9.27 14.17
CA GLU A 182 -5.64 8.95 15.08
C GLU A 182 -5.04 10.22 15.70
N ILE A 183 -4.86 11.29 14.88
CA ILE A 183 -4.40 12.59 15.37
C ILE A 183 -5.39 13.19 16.34
N ALA A 184 -6.67 13.17 15.99
CA ALA A 184 -7.72 13.68 16.86
C ALA A 184 -7.76 12.94 18.21
N ALA A 185 -7.63 11.61 18.19
CA ALA A 185 -7.55 10.79 19.41
C ALA A 185 -6.29 11.10 20.23
N LEU A 186 -5.14 11.34 19.55
CA LEU A 186 -3.89 11.73 20.20
C LEU A 186 -4.00 13.10 20.88
N ILE A 187 -4.59 14.09 20.20
CA ILE A 187 -4.82 15.44 20.74
C ILE A 187 -5.78 15.41 21.94
N ARG A 188 -6.83 14.57 21.92
CA ARG A 188 -7.77 14.41 23.05
C ARG A 188 -7.18 13.60 24.19
N GLY A 189 -5.97 13.04 24.05
CA GLY A 189 -5.35 12.20 25.07
C GLY A 189 -6.01 10.83 25.24
N GLU A 190 -6.74 10.34 24.26
CA GLU A 190 -7.33 9.01 24.23
C GLU A 190 -6.29 7.93 23.95
N ILE A 191 -5.22 8.29 23.25
CA ILE A 191 -4.05 7.48 22.94
C ILE A 191 -2.78 8.30 23.16
N ASP A 192 -1.64 7.62 23.28
CA ASP A 192 -0.36 8.25 23.64
C ASP A 192 0.63 8.28 22.49
N ALA A 193 0.53 7.38 21.52
CA ALA A 193 1.40 7.31 20.34
C ALA A 193 0.68 6.67 19.14
N ILE A 194 1.18 6.96 17.94
CA ILE A 194 0.72 6.38 16.67
C ILE A 194 1.89 6.07 15.75
N PHE A 195 1.65 5.20 14.76
CA PHE A 195 2.57 4.97 13.64
C PHE A 195 2.18 5.85 12.44
N VAL A 196 3.19 6.46 11.81
CA VAL A 196 3.02 7.24 10.58
C VAL A 196 4.08 6.85 9.56
N LYS A 197 3.80 7.08 8.26
CA LYS A 197 4.76 6.77 7.20
C LYS A 197 4.62 7.65 5.96
N GLY A 198 5.71 7.69 5.18
CA GLY A 198 5.81 8.42 3.93
C GLY A 198 5.65 9.94 4.09
N THR A 199 5.53 10.65 2.98
CA THR A 199 5.33 12.12 2.99
C THR A 199 4.13 12.56 3.83
N PRO A 200 2.96 11.89 3.80
CA PRO A 200 1.86 12.23 4.69
C PRO A 200 2.20 12.14 6.17
N GLY A 201 3.02 11.14 6.56
CA GLY A 201 3.48 10.98 7.93
C GLY A 201 4.39 12.12 8.37
N ILE A 202 5.31 12.55 7.51
CA ILE A 202 6.19 13.72 7.76
C ILE A 202 5.35 14.99 7.92
N ALA A 203 4.40 15.21 6.99
CA ALA A 203 3.55 16.39 7.03
C ALA A 203 2.73 16.47 8.32
N VAL A 204 2.16 15.36 8.75
CA VAL A 204 1.40 15.26 10.00
C VAL A 204 2.28 15.50 11.21
N ALA A 205 3.43 14.84 11.29
CA ALA A 205 4.36 15.02 12.41
C ALA A 205 4.75 16.50 12.60
N ASN A 206 5.06 17.17 11.50
CA ASN A 206 5.39 18.59 11.51
C ASN A 206 4.20 19.47 11.90
N LEU A 207 3.01 19.19 11.34
CA LEU A 207 1.79 19.99 11.57
C LEU A 207 1.40 20.02 13.06
N ILE A 208 1.53 18.90 13.77
CA ILE A 208 1.13 18.80 15.18
C ILE A 208 2.30 19.03 16.16
N GLY A 209 3.49 19.34 15.68
CA GLY A 209 4.68 19.46 16.52
C GLY A 209 5.04 18.17 17.25
N ALA A 210 4.91 17.04 16.56
CA ALA A 210 5.12 15.72 17.15
C ALA A 210 6.58 15.49 17.56
N VAL A 211 6.76 14.66 18.59
CA VAL A 211 8.05 14.05 18.94
C VAL A 211 8.19 12.75 18.17
N LEU A 212 9.30 12.57 17.48
CA LEU A 212 9.69 11.30 16.87
C LEU A 212 10.25 10.38 17.96
N VAL A 213 9.51 9.33 18.29
CA VAL A 213 9.92 8.32 19.29
C VAL A 213 10.92 7.36 18.67
N ALA A 214 10.67 6.95 17.42
CA ALA A 214 11.58 6.15 16.61
C ALA A 214 11.32 6.46 15.12
N ASP A 215 12.41 6.68 14.37
CA ASP A 215 12.40 6.70 12.89
C ASP A 215 13.23 5.50 12.41
N PHE A 216 12.60 4.59 11.70
CA PHE A 216 13.22 3.33 11.27
C PHE A 216 13.00 3.02 9.78
N GLY A 217 12.46 3.98 9.04
CA GLY A 217 12.17 3.80 7.61
C GLY A 217 13.41 3.57 6.75
N PHE A 218 14.57 4.03 7.22
CA PHE A 218 15.88 3.87 6.58
C PHE A 218 16.86 3.02 7.41
N HIS A 219 16.33 2.22 8.34
CA HIS A 219 17.13 1.32 9.16
C HIS A 219 17.96 0.35 8.29
N SER A 220 19.18 0.01 8.68
CA SER A 220 20.09 -0.87 7.91
C SER A 220 19.52 -2.28 7.72
N ASP A 221 18.86 -2.83 8.75
CA ASP A 221 18.19 -4.13 8.66
C ASP A 221 16.88 -4.02 7.86
N PRO A 222 16.76 -4.71 6.71
CA PRO A 222 15.53 -4.71 5.91
C PRO A 222 14.32 -5.30 6.65
N ASN A 223 14.51 -6.17 7.64
CA ASN A 223 13.41 -6.72 8.43
C ASN A 223 12.74 -5.66 9.33
N ILE A 224 13.47 -4.65 9.71
CA ILE A 224 12.95 -3.51 10.47
C ILE A 224 12.17 -2.58 9.55
N ARG A 225 12.73 -2.21 8.38
CA ARG A 225 12.11 -1.24 7.48
C ARG A 225 11.07 -1.81 6.52
N VAL A 226 10.90 -3.14 6.44
CA VAL A 226 9.81 -3.76 5.65
C VAL A 226 8.45 -3.30 6.14
N ASN A 227 7.57 -2.95 5.19
CA ASN A 227 6.21 -2.49 5.50
C ASN A 227 5.20 -2.97 4.44
N SER A 228 3.95 -2.52 4.50
CA SER A 228 2.92 -2.90 3.52
C SER A 228 3.18 -2.37 2.10
N GLY A 229 4.04 -1.39 1.95
CA GLY A 229 4.41 -0.76 0.68
C GLY A 229 5.80 -1.16 0.16
N SER A 230 6.63 -1.81 0.97
CA SER A 230 7.98 -2.27 0.60
C SER A 230 8.29 -3.62 1.24
N PRO A 231 8.47 -4.68 0.44
CA PRO A 231 8.39 -4.67 -1.03
C PRO A 231 6.97 -4.48 -1.58
N ARG A 232 6.86 -3.81 -2.72
CA ARG A 232 5.68 -3.85 -3.57
C ARG A 232 5.75 -5.08 -4.46
N LEU A 233 4.60 -5.73 -4.64
CA LEU A 233 4.49 -6.98 -5.38
C LEU A 233 3.88 -6.71 -6.76
N LEU A 234 4.56 -7.20 -7.81
CA LEU A 234 3.96 -7.36 -9.13
C LEU A 234 3.37 -8.76 -9.20
N THR A 235 2.06 -8.82 -9.19
CA THR A 235 1.30 -10.08 -9.28
C THR A 235 0.48 -10.12 -10.55
N VAL A 236 0.38 -11.29 -11.14
CA VAL A 236 -0.51 -11.60 -12.27
C VAL A 236 -1.48 -12.70 -11.84
N ASP A 237 -2.67 -12.75 -12.44
CA ASP A 237 -3.54 -13.91 -12.23
C ASP A 237 -2.94 -15.16 -12.84
N GLU A 238 -3.29 -16.34 -12.31
CA GLU A 238 -2.69 -17.60 -12.72
C GLU A 238 -3.01 -17.95 -14.18
N LEU A 239 -4.22 -17.60 -14.64
CA LEU A 239 -4.62 -17.89 -16.01
C LEU A 239 -3.75 -17.12 -17.02
N LEU A 240 -3.45 -15.84 -16.75
CA LEU A 240 -2.51 -15.06 -17.57
C LEU A 240 -1.12 -15.68 -17.55
N ALA A 241 -0.63 -16.06 -16.37
CA ALA A 241 0.71 -16.65 -16.24
C ALA A 241 0.87 -17.99 -16.95
N GLU A 242 -0.17 -18.83 -16.96
CA GLU A 242 -0.13 -20.18 -17.55
C GLU A 242 -0.44 -20.20 -19.05
N LYS A 243 -1.39 -19.37 -19.49
CA LYS A 243 -1.84 -19.39 -20.89
C LYS A 243 -1.08 -18.41 -21.78
N ARG A 244 -0.58 -17.31 -21.21
CA ARG A 244 0.11 -16.25 -21.98
C ARG A 244 1.37 -15.77 -21.23
N PRO A 245 2.32 -16.69 -20.93
CA PRO A 245 3.60 -16.31 -20.31
C PRO A 245 4.40 -15.32 -21.18
N ASP A 246 4.19 -15.31 -22.49
CA ASP A 246 4.72 -14.34 -23.42
C ASP A 246 4.29 -12.90 -23.07
N LEU A 247 3.01 -12.69 -22.74
CA LEU A 247 2.51 -11.37 -22.33
C LEU A 247 3.07 -10.95 -20.97
N VAL A 248 3.27 -11.91 -20.06
CA VAL A 248 3.92 -11.62 -18.77
C VAL A 248 5.37 -11.19 -18.97
N ALA A 249 6.10 -11.84 -19.87
CA ALA A 249 7.47 -11.43 -20.20
C ALA A 249 7.52 -10.01 -20.79
N ARG A 250 6.64 -9.69 -21.75
CA ARG A 250 6.53 -8.35 -22.34
C ARG A 250 6.12 -7.28 -21.31
N LEU A 251 5.23 -7.62 -20.38
CA LEU A 251 4.89 -6.75 -19.25
C LEU A 251 6.14 -6.38 -18.44
N ILE A 252 6.94 -7.38 -18.09
CA ILE A 252 8.18 -7.18 -17.33
C ILE A 252 9.17 -6.33 -18.13
N GLU A 253 9.31 -6.59 -19.42
CA GLU A 253 10.17 -5.82 -20.33
C GLU A 253 9.76 -4.34 -20.41
N ALA A 254 8.46 -4.05 -20.54
CA ALA A 254 7.94 -2.68 -20.53
C ALA A 254 8.24 -1.96 -19.20
N ILE A 255 8.19 -2.68 -18.08
CA ILE A 255 8.53 -2.14 -16.76
C ILE A 255 10.03 -1.84 -16.65
N PHE A 256 10.89 -2.73 -17.15
CA PHE A 256 12.33 -2.48 -17.20
C PHE A 256 12.66 -1.28 -18.10
N ARG A 257 12.06 -1.17 -19.27
CA ARG A 257 12.19 -0.02 -20.17
C ARG A 257 11.86 1.29 -19.46
N ALA A 258 10.78 1.33 -18.68
CA ALA A 258 10.43 2.51 -17.88
C ALA A 258 11.44 2.79 -16.77
N SER A 259 12.00 1.75 -16.15
CA SER A 259 13.03 1.91 -15.13
C SER A 259 14.33 2.48 -15.71
N GLU A 260 14.74 2.03 -16.90
CA GLU A 260 15.91 2.60 -17.59
C GLU A 260 15.67 4.05 -18.02
N TRP A 261 14.46 4.37 -18.50
CA TRP A 261 14.08 5.74 -18.80
C TRP A 261 14.24 6.64 -17.56
N ALA A 262 13.76 6.20 -16.39
CA ALA A 262 13.85 6.95 -15.13
C ALA A 262 15.29 7.17 -14.63
N LYS A 263 16.23 6.30 -15.01
CA LYS A 263 17.66 6.51 -14.67
C LYS A 263 18.32 7.59 -15.54
N ALA A 264 17.76 7.81 -16.73
CA ALA A 264 18.30 8.75 -17.70
C ALA A 264 17.70 10.16 -17.60
N HIS A 265 16.58 10.32 -16.88
CA HIS A 265 15.81 11.56 -16.74
C HIS A 265 15.52 11.89 -15.26
#